data_803026ef5452dfe2e2f249d4bbdcd903
#
_entry.id   803026ef5452dfe2e2f249d4bbdcd903
#
_cell.length_a   1.000
_cell.length_b   1.000
_cell.length_c   1.000
_cell.angle_alpha   90.00
_cell.angle_beta   90.00
_cell.angle_gamma   90.00
#
_symmetry.space_group_name_H-M   'P 1'
#
loop_
_entity.id
_entity.type
_entity.pdbx_description
1 polymer ?
#
loop_
_entity_poly.entity_id
_entity_poly.type
_entity_poly.pdbx_seq_one_letter_code
_entity_poly.pdbx_strand_id
1 'polypeptide(L)'
;MRTTIDPGIDRPTIFLLDHIVYSHVQNLGGQPLDLDLSLMLPLQNNGEMRRIFGNNQPEERPDATTAPQAAKPAAPERPVILWFNGNGFRGIDKNCQVADLEFLAEAGYAVAFVQVRSSAQGHLPAQLIDAKTAIRFLRANAGKY
;
A
#
# COMPACT_ATOMS: atom_id res chain seq x y z
N MET A 1 -11.67 -9.16 40.72
CA MET A 1 -12.31 -9.81 39.58
C MET A 1 -11.69 -9.24 38.32
N ARG A 2 -10.92 -9.99 37.55
CA ARG A 2 -10.36 -9.49 36.26
C ARG A 2 -11.42 -9.74 35.21
N THR A 3 -11.98 -8.67 34.67
CA THR A 3 -12.86 -8.77 33.51
C THR A 3 -11.98 -8.88 32.28
N THR A 4 -11.94 -10.06 31.67
CA THR A 4 -11.30 -10.24 30.36
C THR A 4 -12.28 -9.71 29.32
N ILE A 5 -11.89 -8.65 28.62
CA ILE A 5 -12.61 -8.20 27.44
C ILE A 5 -12.14 -9.11 26.30
N ASP A 6 -13.00 -10.01 25.89
CA ASP A 6 -12.81 -10.74 24.63
C ASP A 6 -13.39 -9.86 23.52
N PRO A 7 -12.57 -9.29 22.64
CA PRO A 7 -13.09 -8.47 21.55
C PRO A 7 -13.95 -9.28 20.57
N GLY A 8 -13.87 -10.62 20.57
CA GLY A 8 -14.75 -11.53 19.81
C GLY A 8 -14.92 -11.21 18.32
N ILE A 9 -14.03 -10.40 17.77
CA ILE A 9 -14.15 -9.87 16.41
C ILE A 9 -13.10 -10.58 15.57
N ASP A 10 -13.58 -11.50 14.75
CA ASP A 10 -12.77 -12.14 13.72
C ASP A 10 -12.59 -11.17 12.54
N ARG A 11 -11.82 -10.11 12.77
CA ARG A 11 -11.49 -9.13 11.75
C ARG A 11 -10.10 -9.40 11.19
N PRO A 12 -9.89 -9.19 9.87
CA PRO A 12 -8.57 -9.32 9.30
C PRO A 12 -7.63 -8.28 9.93
N THR A 13 -6.37 -8.63 10.08
CA THR A 13 -5.33 -7.66 10.43
C THR A 13 -5.11 -6.73 9.26
N ILE A 14 -5.26 -5.44 9.47
CA ILE A 14 -5.06 -4.43 8.43
C ILE A 14 -3.69 -3.79 8.61
N PHE A 15 -2.92 -3.74 7.52
CA PHE A 15 -1.63 -3.09 7.47
C PHE A 15 -1.67 -1.86 6.59
N LEU A 16 -1.05 -0.80 7.07
CA LEU A 16 -0.77 0.39 6.28
C LEU A 16 0.72 0.45 5.97
N LEU A 17 1.06 0.31 4.69
CA LEU A 17 2.40 0.56 4.17
C LEU A 17 2.45 2.00 3.71
N ASP A 18 3.22 2.84 4.37
CA ASP A 18 3.34 4.26 4.02
C ASP A 18 4.62 4.57 3.25
N HIS A 19 4.68 5.74 2.64
CA HIS A 19 5.84 6.26 1.91
C HIS A 19 6.36 5.35 0.77
N ILE A 20 5.45 4.73 0.02
CA ILE A 20 5.82 3.98 -1.19
C ILE A 20 5.99 4.97 -2.33
N VAL A 21 7.22 5.35 -2.66
CA VAL A 21 7.51 6.26 -3.77
C VAL A 21 7.18 5.57 -5.09
N TYR A 22 6.25 6.14 -5.84
CA TYR A 22 5.82 5.61 -7.13
C TYR A 22 6.30 6.42 -8.32
N SER A 23 6.76 7.65 -8.10
CA SER A 23 7.26 8.53 -9.16
C SER A 23 8.20 9.59 -8.63
N HIS A 24 9.22 9.92 -9.43
CA HIS A 24 10.12 11.05 -9.23
C HIS A 24 9.81 12.08 -10.30
N VAL A 25 9.41 13.27 -9.92
CA VAL A 25 9.01 14.34 -10.84
C VAL A 25 9.70 15.65 -10.48
N GLN A 26 9.44 16.70 -11.25
CA GLN A 26 9.81 18.06 -10.89
C GLN A 26 8.55 18.90 -10.66
N ASN A 27 8.62 19.83 -9.72
CA ASN A 27 7.59 20.83 -9.52
C ASN A 27 7.73 21.98 -10.55
N LEU A 28 6.84 22.97 -10.52
CA LEU A 28 6.86 24.13 -11.42
C LEU A 28 8.16 24.95 -11.33
N GLY A 29 8.86 24.90 -10.19
CA GLY A 29 10.15 25.56 -10.00
C GLY A 29 11.35 24.72 -10.40
N GLY A 30 11.15 23.54 -11.01
CA GLY A 30 12.23 22.63 -11.42
C GLY A 30 12.86 21.84 -10.26
N GLN A 31 12.29 21.93 -9.04
CA GLN A 31 12.82 21.20 -7.89
C GLN A 31 12.34 19.74 -7.91
N PRO A 32 13.21 18.78 -7.53
CA PRO A 32 12.81 17.38 -7.40
C PRO A 32 11.64 17.22 -6.43
N LEU A 33 10.72 16.34 -6.77
CA LEU A 33 9.56 16.01 -5.96
C LEU A 33 9.28 14.52 -6.09
N ASP A 34 9.26 13.83 -4.97
CA ASP A 34 8.83 12.45 -4.90
C ASP A 34 7.33 12.39 -4.66
N LEU A 35 6.65 11.62 -5.48
CA LEU A 35 5.24 11.29 -5.29
C LEU A 35 5.15 9.90 -4.70
N ASP A 36 4.46 9.81 -3.57
CA ASP A 36 4.30 8.55 -2.86
C ASP A 36 2.83 8.15 -2.70
N LEU A 37 2.62 6.93 -2.32
CA LEU A 37 1.32 6.41 -1.94
C LEU A 37 1.44 5.62 -0.63
N SER A 38 0.33 5.49 0.07
CA SER A 38 0.16 4.53 1.16
C SER A 38 -0.76 3.42 0.70
N LEU A 39 -0.46 2.20 1.08
CA LEU A 39 -1.24 1.04 0.70
C LEU A 39 -1.78 0.33 1.94
N MET A 40 -3.08 0.31 2.08
CA MET A 40 -3.79 -0.39 3.15
C MET A 40 -4.21 -1.77 2.65
N LEU A 41 -3.78 -2.82 3.35
CA LEU A 41 -3.96 -4.21 2.95
C LEU A 41 -4.58 -5.02 4.08
N PRO A 42 -5.62 -5.82 3.81
CA PRO A 42 -6.06 -6.87 4.72
C PRO A 42 -5.11 -8.06 4.59
N LEU A 43 -4.42 -8.42 5.67
CA LEU A 43 -3.55 -9.58 5.68
C LEU A 43 -4.28 -10.79 6.25
N GLN A 44 -4.35 -11.86 5.48
CA GLN A 44 -5.05 -13.08 5.86
C GLN A 44 -4.14 -14.11 6.55
N ASN A 45 -2.81 -13.99 6.37
CA ASN A 45 -1.86 -14.94 6.95
C ASN A 45 -0.42 -14.42 7.01
N ASN A 46 0.42 -15.13 7.79
CA ASN A 46 1.83 -14.78 7.97
C ASN A 46 2.67 -14.87 6.68
N GLY A 47 2.23 -15.61 5.67
CA GLY A 47 2.91 -15.72 4.38
C GLY A 47 2.86 -14.41 3.59
N GLU A 48 1.79 -13.66 3.71
CA GLU A 48 1.66 -12.33 3.09
C GLU A 48 2.59 -11.32 3.76
N MET A 49 2.68 -11.35 5.08
CA MET A 49 3.66 -10.55 5.83
C MET A 49 5.09 -10.78 5.35
N ARG A 50 5.50 -12.03 5.23
CA ARG A 50 6.85 -12.40 4.75
C ARG A 50 7.10 -11.91 3.33
N ARG A 51 6.09 -11.92 2.47
CA ARG A 51 6.22 -11.45 1.09
C ARG A 51 6.45 -9.94 1.03
N ILE A 52 5.74 -9.16 1.84
CA ILE A 52 5.78 -7.70 1.83
C ILE A 52 7.06 -7.19 2.52
N PHE A 53 7.39 -7.74 3.69
CA PHE A 53 8.47 -7.23 4.54
C PHE A 53 9.80 -7.98 4.36
N GLY A 54 9.81 -9.07 3.58
CA GLY A 54 10.98 -9.94 3.43
C GLY A 54 11.23 -10.79 4.69
N ASN A 55 12.19 -11.70 4.57
CA ASN A 55 12.64 -12.53 5.69
C ASN A 55 13.65 -11.75 6.54
N ASN A 56 13.22 -10.89 7.44
CA ASN A 56 14.06 -10.36 8.51
C ASN A 56 14.15 -11.30 9.73
N GLN A 57 13.73 -12.54 9.57
CA GLN A 57 14.00 -13.59 10.55
C GLN A 57 15.40 -14.16 10.30
N PRO A 58 16.21 -14.41 11.34
CA PRO A 58 17.46 -15.15 11.16
C PRO A 58 17.10 -16.48 10.48
N GLU A 59 17.74 -16.75 9.35
CA GLU A 59 17.59 -18.03 8.66
C GLU A 59 17.89 -19.14 9.66
N GLU A 60 16.89 -19.91 10.06
CA GLU A 60 17.13 -21.25 10.58
C GLU A 60 17.90 -21.96 9.47
N ARG A 61 19.16 -22.32 9.76
CA ARG A 61 20.01 -23.06 8.84
C ARG A 61 19.22 -24.20 8.25
N PRO A 62 19.12 -24.28 6.92
CA PRO A 62 18.49 -25.44 6.32
C PRO A 62 19.32 -26.66 6.66
N ASP A 63 18.72 -27.56 7.43
CA ASP A 63 19.25 -28.91 7.51
C ASP A 63 19.19 -29.49 6.11
N ALA A 64 20.31 -30.06 5.66
CA ALA A 64 20.56 -30.42 4.30
C ALA A 64 19.73 -31.63 3.84
N THR A 65 18.44 -31.42 3.65
CA THR A 65 17.57 -32.36 2.93
C THR A 65 16.74 -31.54 1.94
N THR A 66 17.32 -31.35 0.78
CA THR A 66 16.78 -30.57 -0.34
C THR A 66 15.51 -31.22 -0.88
N ALA A 67 14.36 -30.76 -0.42
CA ALA A 67 13.11 -30.88 -1.18
C ALA A 67 13.06 -29.71 -2.18
N PRO A 68 12.52 -29.92 -3.41
CA PRO A 68 12.38 -28.85 -4.39
C PRO A 68 11.61 -27.69 -3.77
N GLN A 69 12.19 -26.49 -3.82
CA GLN A 69 11.59 -25.29 -3.29
C GLN A 69 10.22 -25.10 -3.97
N ALA A 70 9.14 -25.29 -3.22
CA ALA A 70 7.80 -25.08 -3.73
C ALA A 70 7.71 -23.64 -4.27
N ALA A 71 7.12 -23.49 -5.46
CA ALA A 71 6.92 -22.20 -6.07
C ALA A 71 6.31 -21.22 -5.05
N LYS A 72 6.93 -20.04 -4.95
CA LYS A 72 6.47 -18.97 -4.05
C LYS A 72 4.96 -18.77 -4.27
N PRO A 73 4.10 -18.88 -3.25
CA PRO A 73 2.68 -18.73 -3.44
C PRO A 73 2.39 -17.37 -4.06
N ALA A 74 1.60 -17.36 -5.14
CA ALA A 74 1.15 -16.13 -5.79
C ALA A 74 0.45 -15.24 -4.77
N ALA A 75 0.60 -13.92 -4.92
CA ALA A 75 -0.19 -12.98 -4.13
C ALA A 75 -1.68 -13.28 -4.35
N PRO A 76 -2.52 -13.24 -3.31
CA PRO A 76 -3.96 -13.26 -3.55
C PRO A 76 -4.32 -12.08 -4.44
N GLU A 77 -5.06 -12.36 -5.53
CA GLU A 77 -5.57 -11.30 -6.38
C GLU A 77 -6.64 -10.53 -5.61
N ARG A 78 -6.41 -9.23 -5.42
CA ARG A 78 -7.33 -8.33 -4.74
C ARG A 78 -7.66 -7.15 -5.65
N PRO A 79 -8.92 -6.74 -5.71
CA PRO A 79 -9.25 -5.48 -6.34
C PRO A 79 -8.64 -4.32 -5.56
N VAL A 80 -8.07 -3.35 -6.26
CA VAL A 80 -7.43 -2.17 -5.69
C VAL A 80 -8.31 -0.96 -5.89
N ILE A 81 -8.62 -0.25 -4.80
CA ILE A 81 -9.28 1.04 -4.82
C ILE A 81 -8.19 2.11 -4.71
N LEU A 82 -8.13 3.03 -5.68
CA LEU A 82 -7.27 4.19 -5.58
C LEU A 82 -8.08 5.35 -5.01
N TRP A 83 -7.59 5.89 -3.90
CA TRP A 83 -8.19 7.03 -3.25
C TRP A 83 -7.34 8.28 -3.48
N PHE A 84 -7.98 9.34 -3.94
CA PHE A 84 -7.39 10.66 -4.14
C PHE A 84 -8.13 11.66 -3.27
N ASN A 85 -7.43 12.24 -2.29
CA ASN A 85 -8.05 13.22 -1.42
C ASN A 85 -8.43 14.49 -2.17
N GLY A 86 -9.69 14.87 -2.06
CA GLY A 86 -10.19 16.12 -2.61
C GLY A 86 -9.85 17.31 -1.70
N ASN A 87 -9.12 18.29 -2.20
CA ASN A 87 -8.86 19.56 -1.51
C ASN A 87 -8.71 20.73 -2.50
N GLY A 88 -9.55 20.78 -3.53
CA GLY A 88 -9.48 21.82 -4.54
C GLY A 88 -8.11 21.93 -5.20
N PHE A 89 -7.44 20.81 -5.45
CA PHE A 89 -6.06 20.71 -5.98
C PHE A 89 -4.98 21.36 -5.10
N ARG A 90 -5.26 21.62 -3.84
CA ARG A 90 -4.25 22.04 -2.87
C ARG A 90 -3.53 20.81 -2.30
N GLY A 91 -2.35 21.03 -1.70
CA GLY A 91 -1.67 19.95 -0.97
C GLY A 91 -2.48 19.53 0.24
N ILE A 92 -2.61 18.22 0.44
CA ILE A 92 -3.25 17.60 1.58
C ILE A 92 -2.50 16.31 1.91
N ASP A 93 -2.51 15.92 3.18
CA ASP A 93 -2.00 14.62 3.58
C ASP A 93 -2.87 13.52 2.96
N LYS A 94 -2.23 12.63 2.19
CA LYS A 94 -2.91 11.48 1.56
C LYS A 94 -3.58 10.56 2.59
N ASN A 95 -3.07 10.54 3.82
CA ASN A 95 -3.50 9.62 4.87
C ASN A 95 -4.66 10.17 5.74
N CYS A 96 -5.17 11.37 5.49
CA CYS A 96 -6.16 12.02 6.35
C CYS A 96 -7.49 11.25 6.47
N GLN A 97 -7.79 10.31 5.57
CA GLN A 97 -9.02 9.52 5.59
C GLN A 97 -8.76 8.00 5.73
N VAL A 98 -7.58 7.59 6.20
CA VAL A 98 -7.26 6.18 6.37
C VAL A 98 -8.25 5.47 7.28
N ALA A 99 -8.58 6.06 8.44
CA ALA A 99 -9.53 5.47 9.39
C ALA A 99 -10.96 5.39 8.81
N ASP A 100 -11.37 6.36 8.01
CA ASP A 100 -12.72 6.39 7.42
C ASP A 100 -12.91 5.30 6.35
N LEU A 101 -11.82 4.82 5.75
CA LEU A 101 -11.83 3.86 4.65
C LEU A 101 -11.37 2.46 5.05
N GLU A 102 -11.10 2.22 6.35
CA GLU A 102 -10.66 0.92 6.87
C GLU A 102 -11.65 -0.20 6.53
N PHE A 103 -12.95 0.08 6.52
CA PHE A 103 -13.99 -0.88 6.20
C PHE A 103 -13.84 -1.49 4.79
N LEU A 104 -13.20 -0.79 3.85
CA LEU A 104 -12.91 -1.33 2.52
C LEU A 104 -11.85 -2.42 2.59
N ALA A 105 -10.83 -2.24 3.43
CA ALA A 105 -9.83 -3.27 3.66
C ALA A 105 -10.43 -4.46 4.42
N GLU A 106 -11.30 -4.23 5.40
CA GLU A 106 -12.06 -5.30 6.07
C GLU A 106 -12.90 -6.12 5.06
N ALA A 107 -13.45 -5.45 4.03
CA ALA A 107 -14.20 -6.10 2.95
C ALA A 107 -13.30 -6.81 1.92
N GLY A 108 -11.98 -6.81 2.10
CA GLY A 108 -11.03 -7.55 1.25
C GLY A 108 -10.39 -6.74 0.12
N TYR A 109 -10.63 -5.44 0.03
CA TYR A 109 -9.98 -4.59 -0.96
C TYR A 109 -8.59 -4.15 -0.50
N ALA A 110 -7.67 -3.94 -1.43
CA ALA A 110 -6.49 -3.13 -1.18
C ALA A 110 -6.86 -1.66 -1.43
N VAL A 111 -6.50 -0.75 -0.52
CA VAL A 111 -6.80 0.69 -0.69
C VAL A 111 -5.49 1.45 -0.83
N ALA A 112 -5.28 2.11 -1.96
CA ALA A 112 -4.12 2.93 -2.24
C ALA A 112 -4.48 4.41 -2.08
N PHE A 113 -3.92 5.07 -1.07
CA PHE A 113 -4.02 6.51 -0.84
C PHE A 113 -2.91 7.20 -1.63
N VAL A 114 -3.26 7.87 -2.71
CA VAL A 114 -2.31 8.33 -3.70
C VAL A 114 -2.10 9.84 -3.59
N GLN A 115 -0.85 10.25 -3.37
CA GLN A 115 -0.45 11.65 -3.50
C GLN A 115 -0.31 12.00 -4.98
N VAL A 116 -0.89 13.10 -5.40
CA VAL A 116 -0.66 13.71 -6.72
C VAL A 116 -0.19 15.14 -6.52
N ARG A 117 0.48 15.71 -7.52
CA ARG A 117 0.90 17.11 -7.48
C ARG A 117 -0.28 18.04 -7.24
N SER A 118 -0.11 18.99 -6.34
CA SER A 118 -1.03 20.10 -6.19
C SER A 118 -0.94 21.09 -7.37
N SER A 119 -1.89 22.02 -7.47
CA SER A 119 -1.86 23.06 -8.49
C SER A 119 -0.64 24.00 -8.36
N ALA A 120 -0.06 24.12 -7.16
CA ALA A 120 1.18 24.84 -6.92
C ALA A 120 2.44 24.06 -7.37
N GLN A 121 2.32 22.75 -7.54
CA GLN A 121 3.43 21.85 -7.92
C GLN A 121 3.38 21.45 -9.40
N GLY A 122 2.20 21.50 -10.03
CA GLY A 122 2.04 21.15 -11.43
C GLY A 122 0.69 21.60 -11.99
N HIS A 123 0.68 22.14 -13.22
CA HIS A 123 -0.55 22.45 -13.92
C HIS A 123 -1.17 21.21 -14.57
N LEU A 124 -2.47 21.25 -14.84
CA LEU A 124 -3.11 20.22 -15.65
C LEU A 124 -2.35 20.02 -16.97
N PRO A 125 -2.10 18.79 -17.42
CA PRO A 125 -2.65 17.52 -16.94
C PRO A 125 -1.76 16.77 -15.92
N ALA A 126 -0.89 17.44 -15.16
CA ALA A 126 0.08 16.78 -14.28
C ALA A 126 -0.58 15.78 -13.31
N GLN A 127 -1.68 16.17 -12.68
CA GLN A 127 -2.43 15.32 -11.73
C GLN A 127 -2.96 14.04 -12.39
N LEU A 128 -3.41 14.14 -13.64
CA LEU A 128 -3.88 12.97 -14.39
C LEU A 128 -2.73 12.04 -14.77
N ILE A 129 -1.57 12.60 -15.08
CA ILE A 129 -0.36 11.82 -15.37
C ILE A 129 0.09 11.08 -14.11
N ASP A 130 0.08 11.76 -12.96
CA ASP A 130 0.45 11.19 -11.67
C ASP A 130 -0.48 10.02 -11.31
N ALA A 131 -1.80 10.20 -11.43
CA ALA A 131 -2.78 9.15 -11.18
C ALA A 131 -2.56 7.92 -12.08
N LYS A 132 -2.33 8.14 -13.38
CA LYS A 132 -2.02 7.04 -14.32
C LYS A 132 -0.70 6.35 -13.99
N THR A 133 0.29 7.09 -13.50
CA THR A 133 1.58 6.54 -13.10
C THR A 133 1.43 5.66 -11.87
N ALA A 134 0.65 6.08 -10.87
CA ALA A 134 0.34 5.27 -9.70
C ALA A 134 -0.34 3.94 -10.07
N ILE A 135 -1.29 3.96 -11.01
CA ILE A 135 -1.93 2.73 -11.51
C ILE A 135 -0.91 1.79 -12.17
N ARG A 136 -0.03 2.32 -13.03
CA ARG A 136 1.00 1.53 -13.68
C ARG A 136 2.00 0.95 -12.69
N PHE A 137 2.40 1.75 -11.70
CA PHE A 137 3.28 1.32 -10.63
C PHE A 137 2.68 0.14 -9.83
N LEU A 138 1.43 0.25 -9.39
CA LEU A 138 0.75 -0.82 -8.66
C LEU A 138 0.63 -2.09 -9.50
N ARG A 139 0.28 -1.98 -10.79
CA ARG A 139 0.23 -3.13 -11.70
C ARG A 139 1.61 -3.79 -11.87
N ALA A 140 2.66 -3.01 -12.05
CA ALA A 140 4.02 -3.52 -12.18
C ALA A 140 4.54 -4.20 -10.90
N ASN A 141 4.01 -3.82 -9.74
CA ASN A 141 4.40 -4.35 -8.44
C ASN A 141 3.34 -5.28 -7.81
N ALA A 142 2.37 -5.76 -8.57
CA ALA A 142 1.29 -6.62 -8.08
C ALA A 142 1.79 -7.92 -7.44
N GLY A 143 2.97 -8.42 -7.82
CA GLY A 143 3.59 -9.58 -7.18
C GLY A 143 4.24 -9.29 -5.82
N LYS A 144 4.39 -8.01 -5.47
CA LYS A 144 4.96 -7.58 -4.19
C LYS A 144 3.90 -7.23 -3.15
N TYR A 145 2.81 -6.58 -3.58
CA TYR A 145 1.77 -6.03 -2.70
C TYR A 145 0.46 -6.80 -2.71
#